data_1cfab82a15d73e5206eb7acae94c7de6
#
_entry.id   1cfab82a15d73e5206eb7acae94c7de6
#
_cell.length_a   1.000
_cell.length_b   1.000
_cell.length_c   1.000
_cell.angle_alpha   90.00
_cell.angle_beta   90.00
_cell.angle_gamma   90.00
#
_symmetry.space_group_name_H-M   'P 1'
#
loop_
_entity.id
_entity.type
_entity.pdbx_description
1 polymer ?
#
loop_
_entity_poly.entity_id
_entity_poly.type
_entity_poly.pdbx_seq_one_letter_code
_entity_poly.pdbx_strand_id
1 'polypeptide(L)'
;MNDAVTRLLGLGLRAGRVVIGVAGVRAGLQRGKLACVVLAADAGERTHDKVTRLAEAKGVPLVKGPDAATLGARLGRPPVQAVGVEDRALARGLTALAEE
;
A
#
# COMPACT_ATOMS: atom_id res chain seq x y z
N MET A 1 -3.28 -11.92 11.85
CA MET A 1 -2.76 -10.98 10.86
C MET A 1 -1.69 -11.65 10.02
N ASN A 2 -1.69 -11.40 8.74
CA ASN A 2 -0.78 -12.07 7.82
C ASN A 2 0.52 -11.27 7.62
N ASP A 3 1.62 -11.73 8.24
CA ASP A 3 2.93 -11.09 8.12
C ASP A 3 3.50 -11.14 6.70
N ALA A 4 2.94 -11.97 5.82
CA ALA A 4 3.41 -12.06 4.45
C ALA A 4 3.24 -10.73 3.70
N VAL A 5 2.19 -9.97 4.01
CA VAL A 5 1.97 -8.64 3.42
C VAL A 5 3.15 -7.72 3.74
N THR A 6 3.53 -7.62 5.01
CA THR A 6 4.63 -6.73 5.42
C THR A 6 5.98 -7.22 4.91
N ARG A 7 6.16 -8.53 4.79
CA ARG A 7 7.39 -9.09 4.21
C ARG A 7 7.55 -8.70 2.74
N LEU A 8 6.47 -8.84 1.96
CA LEU A 8 6.49 -8.46 0.55
C LEU A 8 6.74 -6.96 0.38
N LEU A 9 6.12 -6.14 1.22
CA LEU A 9 6.37 -4.70 1.20
C LEU A 9 7.81 -4.36 1.53
N GLY A 10 8.41 -5.07 2.49
CA GLY A 10 9.82 -4.90 2.84
C GLY A 10 10.75 -5.23 1.67
N LEU A 11 10.44 -6.29 0.94
CA LEU A 11 11.19 -6.66 -0.26
C LEU A 11 11.08 -5.57 -1.33
N GLY A 12 9.87 -5.06 -1.55
CA GLY A 12 9.65 -3.98 -2.50
C GLY A 12 10.37 -2.69 -2.12
N LEU A 13 10.38 -2.38 -0.83
CA LEU A 13 11.09 -1.20 -0.33
C LEU A 13 12.59 -1.30 -0.62
N ARG A 14 13.19 -2.45 -0.35
CA ARG A 14 14.61 -2.66 -0.62
C ARG A 14 14.94 -2.61 -2.12
N ALA A 15 14.00 -3.02 -2.94
CA ALA A 15 14.16 -2.96 -4.40
C ALA A 15 13.86 -1.57 -4.98
N GLY A 16 13.43 -0.61 -4.16
CA GLY A 16 13.07 0.71 -4.63
C GLY A 16 11.76 0.75 -5.43
N ARG A 17 10.87 -0.21 -5.18
CA ARG A 17 9.63 -0.37 -5.95
C ARG A 17 8.37 -0.06 -5.13
N VAL A 18 8.51 0.58 -3.98
CA VAL A 18 7.36 1.03 -3.19
C VAL A 18 7.53 2.49 -2.82
N VAL A 19 6.41 3.18 -2.66
CA VAL A 19 6.36 4.54 -2.14
C VAL A 19 5.58 4.50 -0.83
N ILE A 20 6.09 5.19 0.18
CA ILE A 20 5.52 5.18 1.52
C ILE A 20 4.85 6.51 1.82
N GLY A 21 3.63 6.45 2.34
CA GLY A 21 2.89 7.62 2.76
C GLY A 21 1.82 8.05 1.78
N VAL A 22 0.83 8.77 2.29
CA VAL A 22 -0.35 9.17 1.52
C VAL A 22 0.02 10.06 0.34
N ALA A 23 0.92 11.02 0.55
CA ALA A 23 1.31 11.95 -0.52
C ALA A 23 1.96 11.22 -1.70
N GLY A 24 2.88 10.30 -1.41
CA GLY A 24 3.54 9.51 -2.45
C GLY A 24 2.58 8.59 -3.17
N VAL A 25 1.67 7.96 -2.43
CA VAL A 25 0.65 7.10 -3.01
C VAL A 25 -0.25 7.89 -3.96
N ARG A 26 -0.72 9.05 -3.54
CA ARG A 26 -1.57 9.90 -4.39
C ARG A 26 -0.85 10.32 -5.65
N ALA A 27 0.39 10.75 -5.52
CA ALA A 27 1.19 11.15 -6.69
C ALA A 27 1.39 9.98 -7.65
N GLY A 28 1.71 8.80 -7.10
CA GLY A 28 1.89 7.59 -7.91
C GLY A 28 0.62 7.17 -8.63
N LEU A 29 -0.53 7.27 -7.96
CA LEU A 29 -1.82 6.97 -8.58
C LEU A 29 -2.12 7.95 -9.73
N GLN A 30 -1.91 9.24 -9.50
CA GLN A 30 -2.14 10.26 -10.52
C GLN A 30 -1.26 10.07 -11.75
N ARG A 31 -0.04 9.57 -11.56
CA ARG A 31 0.89 9.33 -12.66
C ARG A 31 0.70 7.96 -13.32
N GLY A 32 -0.18 7.13 -12.80
CA GLY A 32 -0.40 5.80 -13.33
C GLY A 32 0.76 4.84 -13.08
N LYS A 33 1.53 5.04 -12.04
CA LYS A 33 2.71 4.23 -11.74
C LYS A 33 2.49 3.09 -10.77
N LEU A 34 1.35 3.05 -10.10
CA LEU A 34 1.13 2.04 -9.06
C LEU A 34 0.36 0.84 -9.58
N ALA A 35 0.81 -0.35 -9.20
CA ALA A 35 0.16 -1.60 -9.51
C ALA A 35 -0.83 -2.03 -8.41
N CYS A 36 -0.60 -1.61 -7.17
CA CYS A 36 -1.58 -1.74 -6.09
C CYS A 36 -1.25 -0.77 -4.97
N VAL A 37 -2.19 -0.62 -4.03
CA VAL A 37 -2.01 0.21 -2.84
C VAL A 37 -2.40 -0.61 -1.63
N VAL A 38 -1.54 -0.60 -0.60
CA VAL A 38 -1.84 -1.18 0.70
C VAL A 38 -2.28 -0.05 1.62
N LEU A 39 -3.50 -0.16 2.15
CA LEU A 39 -4.07 0.85 3.03
C LEU A 39 -4.14 0.29 4.45
N ALA A 40 -3.68 1.07 5.42
CA ALA A 40 -3.72 0.65 6.82
C ALA A 40 -5.16 0.40 7.27
N ALA A 41 -5.34 -0.63 8.10
CA ALA A 41 -6.68 -1.01 8.57
C ALA A 41 -7.37 0.10 9.36
N ASP A 42 -6.59 0.94 10.04
CA ASP A 42 -7.09 2.05 10.85
C ASP A 42 -6.82 3.42 10.21
N ALA A 43 -6.63 3.47 8.89
CA ALA A 43 -6.43 4.73 8.21
C ALA A 43 -7.60 5.69 8.51
N GLY A 44 -7.27 6.96 8.71
CA GLY A 44 -8.27 7.98 8.97
C GLY A 44 -9.30 8.05 7.84
N GLU A 45 -10.53 8.42 8.19
CA GLU A 45 -11.65 8.42 7.24
C GLU A 45 -11.35 9.23 5.98
N ARG A 46 -10.77 10.41 6.13
CA ARG A 46 -10.41 11.25 4.98
C ARG A 46 -9.37 10.61 4.08
N THR A 47 -8.34 10.03 4.69
CA THR A 47 -7.28 9.34 3.95
C THR A 47 -7.87 8.14 3.21
N HIS A 48 -8.66 7.34 3.92
CA HIS A 48 -9.32 6.18 3.34
C HIS A 48 -10.14 6.57 2.11
N ASP A 49 -10.99 7.59 2.23
CA ASP A 49 -11.86 8.01 1.14
C ASP A 49 -11.06 8.54 -0.05
N LYS A 50 -10.09 9.41 0.19
CA LYS A 50 -9.29 9.99 -0.89
C LYS A 50 -8.50 8.96 -1.66
N VAL A 51 -7.85 8.06 -0.94
CA VAL A 51 -7.02 7.02 -1.57
C VAL A 51 -7.92 6.03 -2.32
N THR A 52 -9.02 5.60 -1.72
CA THR A 52 -9.95 4.66 -2.32
C THR A 52 -10.53 5.21 -3.63
N ARG A 53 -11.01 6.45 -3.60
CA ARG A 53 -11.59 7.07 -4.80
C ARG A 53 -10.59 7.18 -5.92
N LEU A 54 -9.37 7.61 -5.61
CA LEU A 54 -8.35 7.79 -6.64
C LEU A 54 -7.90 6.45 -7.19
N ALA A 55 -7.73 5.44 -6.33
CA ALA A 55 -7.36 4.10 -6.77
C ALA A 55 -8.45 3.51 -7.68
N GLU A 56 -9.72 3.66 -7.31
CA GLU A 56 -10.84 3.20 -8.14
C GLU A 56 -10.84 3.89 -9.51
N ALA A 57 -10.64 5.21 -9.51
CA ALA A 57 -10.62 5.98 -10.76
C ALA A 57 -9.49 5.54 -11.67
N LYS A 58 -8.39 5.04 -11.11
CA LYS A 58 -7.23 4.58 -11.87
C LYS A 58 -7.22 3.08 -12.11
N GLY A 59 -8.22 2.36 -11.63
CA GLY A 59 -8.29 0.91 -11.77
C GLY A 59 -7.21 0.16 -11.01
N VAL A 60 -6.73 0.73 -9.89
CA VAL A 60 -5.67 0.16 -9.08
C VAL A 60 -6.27 -0.57 -7.89
N PRO A 61 -5.95 -1.86 -7.68
CA PRO A 61 -6.50 -2.61 -6.55
C PRO A 61 -5.98 -2.09 -5.22
N LEU A 62 -6.87 -2.14 -4.22
CA LEU A 62 -6.55 -1.82 -2.83
C LEU A 62 -6.41 -3.10 -2.03
N VAL A 63 -5.40 -3.15 -1.19
CA VAL A 63 -5.16 -4.26 -0.29
C VAL A 63 -5.26 -3.72 1.14
N LYS A 64 -6.05 -4.40 1.97
CA LYS A 64 -6.15 -4.03 3.38
C LYS A 64 -4.92 -4.53 4.13
N GLY A 65 -4.17 -3.60 4.71
CA GLY A 65 -2.97 -3.93 5.47
C GLY A 65 -3.23 -4.05 6.96
N PRO A 66 -2.17 -4.19 7.75
CA PRO A 66 -2.26 -4.07 9.18
C PRO A 66 -2.56 -2.63 9.58
N ASP A 67 -2.64 -2.36 10.89
CA ASP A 67 -2.78 -1.00 11.38
C ASP A 67 -1.56 -0.14 11.01
N ALA A 68 -1.73 1.18 11.03
CA ALA A 68 -0.68 2.11 10.59
C ALA A 68 0.61 1.97 11.41
N ALA A 69 0.49 1.78 12.71
CA ALA A 69 1.66 1.63 13.58
C ALA A 69 2.47 0.38 13.23
N THR A 70 1.80 -0.75 13.02
CA THR A 70 2.44 -2.00 12.63
C THR A 70 3.07 -1.88 11.24
N LEU A 71 2.33 -1.30 10.30
CA LEU A 71 2.82 -1.12 8.93
C LEU A 71 4.09 -0.28 8.92
N GLY A 72 4.08 0.84 9.64
CA GLY A 72 5.26 1.70 9.75
C GLY A 72 6.43 0.99 10.41
N ALA A 73 6.20 0.33 11.55
CA ALA A 73 7.26 -0.36 12.29
C ALA A 73 7.94 -1.42 11.43
N ARG A 74 7.18 -2.19 10.66
CA ARG A 74 7.74 -3.23 9.78
C ARG A 74 8.56 -2.65 8.62
N LEU A 75 8.32 -1.40 8.25
CA LEU A 75 9.05 -0.72 7.19
C LEU A 75 10.13 0.21 7.75
N GLY A 76 10.36 0.20 9.07
CA GLY A 76 11.35 1.06 9.71
C GLY A 76 10.96 2.53 9.72
N ARG A 77 9.66 2.81 9.82
CA ARG A 77 9.11 4.17 9.75
C ARG A 77 8.17 4.45 10.91
N PRO A 78 7.85 5.73 11.18
CA PRO A 78 6.69 6.08 12.01
C PRO A 78 5.42 5.49 11.41
N PRO A 79 4.27 5.58 12.09
CA PRO A 79 3.02 5.03 11.54
C PRO A 79 2.77 5.47 10.09
N VAL A 80 2.37 4.52 9.26
CA VAL A 80 2.17 4.71 7.82
C VAL A 80 0.75 4.33 7.47
N GLN A 81 -0.01 5.21 6.83
CA GLN A 81 -1.39 4.95 6.49
C GLN A 81 -1.57 4.30 5.12
N ALA A 82 -0.63 4.53 4.19
CA ALA A 82 -0.74 3.97 2.85
C ALA A 82 0.63 3.69 2.26
N VAL A 83 0.72 2.63 1.46
CA VAL A 83 1.94 2.25 0.73
C VAL A 83 1.55 1.92 -0.70
N GLY A 84 2.24 2.50 -1.67
CA GLY A 84 2.02 2.21 -3.07
C GLY A 84 3.07 1.25 -3.60
N VAL A 85 2.67 0.32 -4.46
CA VAL A 85 3.54 -0.69 -5.03
C VAL A 85 3.63 -0.50 -6.54
N GLU A 86 4.83 -0.32 -7.04
CA GLU A 86 5.09 -0.09 -8.46
C GLU A 86 5.35 -1.36 -9.25
N ASP A 87 5.68 -2.45 -8.58
CA ASP A 87 6.02 -3.72 -9.21
C ASP A 87 4.78 -4.62 -9.35
N ARG A 88 4.50 -5.06 -10.57
CA ARG A 88 3.31 -5.88 -10.85
C ARG A 88 3.36 -7.26 -10.23
N ALA A 89 4.52 -7.90 -10.21
CA ALA A 89 4.65 -9.22 -9.62
C ALA A 89 4.42 -9.16 -8.11
N LEU A 90 5.00 -8.14 -7.46
CA LEU A 90 4.79 -7.91 -6.04
C LEU A 90 3.32 -7.61 -5.73
N ALA A 91 2.70 -6.78 -6.57
CA ALA A 91 1.29 -6.43 -6.42
C ALA A 91 0.38 -7.67 -6.54
N ARG A 92 0.69 -8.57 -7.46
CA ARG A 92 -0.06 -9.84 -7.60
C ARG A 92 0.04 -10.68 -6.34
N GLY A 93 1.23 -10.78 -5.77
CA GLY A 93 1.42 -11.52 -4.51
C GLY A 93 0.62 -10.93 -3.38
N LEU A 94 0.62 -9.60 -3.25
CA LEU A 94 -0.14 -8.90 -2.21
C LEU A 94 -1.64 -9.08 -2.41
N THR A 95 -2.13 -8.95 -3.63
CA THR A 95 -3.55 -9.10 -3.95
C THR A 95 -4.01 -10.54 -3.66
N ALA A 96 -3.20 -11.53 -4.01
CA ALA A 96 -3.51 -12.94 -3.73
C ALA A 96 -3.63 -13.20 -2.23
N LEU A 97 -2.74 -12.60 -1.41
CA LEU A 97 -2.82 -12.73 0.05
C LEU A 97 -4.10 -12.10 0.61
N ALA A 98 -4.55 -11.00 0.02
CA ALA A 98 -5.77 -10.32 0.46
C ALA A 98 -7.04 -11.14 0.19
N GLU A 99 -6.98 -12.06 -0.77
CA GLU A 99 -8.11 -12.90 -1.15
C GLU A 99 -8.22 -14.19 -0.33
N GLU A 100 -7.24 -14.46 0.51
CA GLU A 100 -7.24 -15.66 1.37
C GLU A 100 -8.19 -15.55 2.55
#